data_b52020d79286f533242c604e339c7449
#
_entry.id   b52020d79286f533242c604e339c7449
#
_cell.length_a   1.000
_cell.length_b   1.000
_cell.length_c   1.000
_cell.angle_alpha   90.00
_cell.angle_beta   90.00
_cell.angle_gamma   90.00
#
_symmetry.space_group_name_H-M   'P 1'
#
loop_
_entity.id
_entity.type
_entity.pdbx_description
1 polymer ?
#
loop_
_entity_poly.entity_id
_entity_poly.type
_entity_poly.pdbx_seq_one_letter_code
_entity_poly.pdbx_strand_id
1 'polypeptide(L)'
;PYKVSNVSITAPEELGLDTKKIIDDFRLEAGDTMNSARLRQDMKKLDDMVADKGYAFVKVYPKTDKFDENKTVDIDYEVDPGEKVYIRNVQISGNDRTVDRVVRRELYLTEGNLYSRTDLQDSKDALKRTSYFDDVEIEEDPVDKNTVDLKVKVKEASTGSISGGIGYGS
;
A
#
# COMPACT_ATOMS: atom_id res chain seq x y z
N PRO A 1 -2.70 32.04 4.26
CA PRO A 1 -2.85 30.59 4.50
C PRO A 1 -4.07 30.30 5.36
N TYR A 2 -4.68 29.16 5.09
CA TYR A 2 -5.85 28.70 5.83
C TYR A 2 -5.41 27.80 6.97
N LYS A 3 -6.17 27.82 8.06
CA LYS A 3 -5.97 26.90 9.18
C LYS A 3 -7.04 25.83 9.15
N VAL A 4 -6.68 24.61 9.53
CA VAL A 4 -7.62 23.51 9.59
C VAL A 4 -8.53 23.69 10.80
N SER A 5 -9.84 23.71 10.56
CA SER A 5 -10.83 23.86 11.62
C SER A 5 -11.34 22.50 12.08
N ASN A 6 -11.78 21.67 11.15
CA ASN A 6 -12.30 20.34 11.46
C ASN A 6 -11.71 19.29 10.51
N VAL A 7 -11.49 18.10 11.06
CA VAL A 7 -11.07 16.93 10.27
C VAL A 7 -12.06 15.81 10.56
N SER A 8 -12.59 15.20 9.52
CA SER A 8 -13.53 14.09 9.65
C SER A 8 -13.29 13.04 8.59
N ILE A 9 -13.85 11.85 8.80
CA ILE A 9 -13.78 10.73 7.86
C ILE A 9 -15.21 10.25 7.63
N THR A 10 -15.60 10.17 6.36
CA THR A 10 -16.87 9.59 5.95
C THR A 10 -16.60 8.24 5.28
N ALA A 11 -17.03 7.17 5.91
CA ALA A 11 -16.80 5.81 5.44
C ALA A 11 -17.99 4.92 5.76
N PRO A 12 -18.23 3.85 4.98
CA PRO A 12 -19.28 2.88 5.32
C PRO A 12 -19.04 2.26 6.68
N GLU A 13 -20.11 2.06 7.44
CA GLU A 13 -20.04 1.46 8.79
C GLU A 13 -19.45 0.04 8.77
N GLU A 14 -19.68 -0.70 7.71
CA GLU A 14 -19.20 -2.07 7.55
C GLU A 14 -17.67 -2.18 7.60
N LEU A 15 -16.96 -1.09 7.36
CA LEU A 15 -15.50 -1.08 7.47
C LEU A 15 -15.03 -1.12 8.92
N GLY A 16 -15.89 -0.76 9.86
CA GLY A 16 -15.55 -0.79 11.28
C GLY A 16 -14.43 0.13 11.69
N LEU A 17 -14.29 1.28 11.01
CA LEU A 17 -13.21 2.22 11.31
C LEU A 17 -13.51 3.03 12.56
N ASP A 18 -12.54 3.11 13.46
CA ASP A 18 -12.58 4.03 14.58
C ASP A 18 -12.04 5.38 14.09
N THR A 19 -12.93 6.19 13.54
CA THR A 19 -12.54 7.44 12.87
C THR A 19 -11.86 8.42 13.82
N LYS A 20 -12.29 8.50 15.05
CA LYS A 20 -11.65 9.38 16.04
C LYS A 20 -10.21 9.03 16.28
N LYS A 21 -9.95 7.74 16.47
CA LYS A 21 -8.60 7.25 16.73
C LYS A 21 -7.69 7.46 15.51
N ILE A 22 -8.23 7.25 14.32
CA ILE A 22 -7.50 7.44 13.09
C ILE A 22 -7.13 8.91 12.92
N ILE A 23 -8.07 9.81 13.15
CA ILE A 23 -7.85 11.25 13.04
C ILE A 23 -6.81 11.71 14.04
N ASP A 24 -6.82 11.16 15.25
CA ASP A 24 -5.83 11.51 16.28
C ASP A 24 -4.40 11.18 15.85
N ASP A 25 -4.24 10.19 14.97
CA ASP A 25 -2.93 9.79 14.45
C ASP A 25 -2.54 10.53 13.17
N PHE A 26 -3.41 11.37 12.63
CA PHE A 26 -3.11 12.11 11.41
C PHE A 26 -2.08 13.21 11.68
N ARG A 27 -1.31 13.54 10.65
CA ARG A 27 -0.30 14.59 10.73
C ARG A 27 -0.92 16.00 10.64
N LEU A 28 -2.05 16.10 9.95
CA LEU A 28 -2.75 17.37 9.79
C LEU A 28 -3.92 17.41 10.75
N GLU A 29 -3.79 18.21 11.81
CA GLU A 29 -4.77 18.29 12.88
C GLU A 29 -5.51 19.63 12.87
N ALA A 30 -6.66 19.68 13.56
CA ALA A 30 -7.37 20.93 13.77
C ALA A 30 -6.46 21.92 14.47
N GLY A 31 -6.41 23.13 13.96
CA GLY A 31 -5.52 24.18 14.47
C GLY A 31 -4.25 24.35 13.68
N ASP A 32 -3.87 23.36 12.88
CA ASP A 32 -2.67 23.44 12.06
C ASP A 32 -2.91 24.31 10.83
N THR A 33 -1.84 24.89 10.29
CA THR A 33 -1.90 25.53 8.99
C THR A 33 -2.07 24.45 7.92
N MET A 34 -2.97 24.70 6.97
CA MET A 34 -3.20 23.74 5.88
C MET A 34 -1.90 23.42 5.15
N ASN A 35 -1.65 22.14 4.93
CA ASN A 35 -0.44 21.64 4.31
C ASN A 35 -0.78 20.47 3.39
N SER A 36 -0.63 20.69 2.09
CA SER A 36 -0.99 19.68 1.09
C SER A 36 -0.21 18.39 1.21
N ALA A 37 1.07 18.47 1.60
CA ALA A 37 1.89 17.26 1.75
C ALA A 37 1.39 16.40 2.90
N ARG A 38 1.03 17.02 4.02
CA ARG A 38 0.47 16.30 5.16
C ARG A 38 -0.89 15.70 4.84
N LEU A 39 -1.71 16.46 4.08
CA LEU A 39 -3.00 15.97 3.62
C LEU A 39 -2.84 14.67 2.81
N ARG A 40 -1.91 14.66 1.87
CA ARG A 40 -1.64 13.46 1.05
C ARG A 40 -1.13 12.30 1.88
N GLN A 41 -0.29 12.56 2.88
CA GLN A 41 0.22 11.53 3.78
C GLN A 41 -0.91 10.89 4.58
N ASP A 42 -1.83 11.70 5.08
CA ASP A 42 -2.99 11.22 5.84
C ASP A 42 -3.95 10.42 4.95
N MET A 43 -4.16 10.88 3.71
CA MET A 43 -4.95 10.14 2.73
C MET A 43 -4.35 8.77 2.44
N LYS A 44 -3.03 8.72 2.27
CA LYS A 44 -2.33 7.46 2.01
C LYS A 44 -2.44 6.51 3.21
N LYS A 45 -2.32 7.05 4.41
CA LYS A 45 -2.46 6.24 5.62
C LYS A 45 -3.84 5.59 5.70
N LEU A 46 -4.88 6.37 5.42
CA LEU A 46 -6.25 5.87 5.43
C LEU A 46 -6.48 4.85 4.31
N ASP A 47 -5.96 5.13 3.12
CA ASP A 47 -6.03 4.24 1.99
C ASP A 47 -5.40 2.88 2.31
N ASP A 48 -4.20 2.89 2.88
CA ASP A 48 -3.49 1.67 3.26
C ASP A 48 -4.24 0.87 4.32
N MET A 49 -4.83 1.55 5.30
CA MET A 49 -5.60 0.89 6.36
C MET A 49 -6.82 0.16 5.80
N VAL A 50 -7.54 0.78 4.88
CA VAL A 50 -8.71 0.17 4.26
C VAL A 50 -8.29 -0.96 3.32
N ALA A 51 -7.23 -0.77 2.55
CA ALA A 51 -6.73 -1.80 1.65
C ALA A 51 -6.27 -3.04 2.41
N ASP A 52 -5.76 -2.88 3.63
CA ASP A 52 -5.36 -4.02 4.46
C ASP A 52 -6.55 -4.88 4.93
N LYS A 53 -7.75 -4.34 4.83
CA LYS A 53 -8.96 -5.10 5.15
C LYS A 53 -9.47 -5.92 3.96
N GLY A 54 -8.78 -5.86 2.83
CA GLY A 54 -9.13 -6.58 1.61
C GLY A 54 -9.66 -5.71 0.48
N TYR A 55 -9.76 -4.42 0.70
CA TYR A 55 -10.32 -3.49 -0.30
C TYR A 55 -9.20 -2.91 -1.16
N ALA A 56 -8.67 -3.72 -2.08
CA ALA A 56 -7.52 -3.36 -2.91
C ALA A 56 -7.74 -2.12 -3.78
N PHE A 57 -8.99 -1.88 -4.17
CA PHE A 57 -9.33 -0.79 -5.09
C PHE A 57 -9.97 0.39 -4.38
N VAL A 58 -9.70 0.52 -3.08
CA VAL A 58 -10.20 1.63 -2.27
C VAL A 58 -9.76 2.97 -2.86
N LYS A 59 -10.65 3.94 -2.77
CA LYS A 59 -10.35 5.32 -3.14
C LYS A 59 -10.68 6.23 -1.98
N VAL A 60 -9.79 7.18 -1.69
CA VAL A 60 -9.98 8.17 -0.64
C VAL A 60 -9.97 9.55 -1.31
N TYR A 61 -11.00 10.32 -1.06
CA TYR A 61 -11.14 11.66 -1.63
C TYR A 61 -11.15 12.71 -0.52
N PRO A 62 -10.31 13.74 -0.62
CA PRO A 62 -10.39 14.82 0.34
C PRO A 62 -11.47 15.81 -0.11
N LYS A 63 -12.42 16.09 0.76
CA LYS A 63 -13.37 17.17 0.57
C LYS A 63 -12.96 18.32 1.45
N THR A 64 -12.73 19.48 0.86
CA THR A 64 -12.31 20.65 1.62
C THR A 64 -13.33 21.77 1.44
N ASP A 65 -13.78 22.34 2.55
CA ASP A 65 -14.64 23.50 2.56
C ASP A 65 -13.88 24.66 3.16
N LYS A 66 -13.66 25.68 2.35
CA LYS A 66 -12.92 26.88 2.77
C LYS A 66 -13.87 27.97 3.21
N PHE A 67 -13.55 28.57 4.32
CA PHE A 67 -14.29 29.69 4.88
C PHE A 67 -13.40 30.92 4.88
N ASP A 68 -13.61 31.81 3.92
CA ASP A 68 -12.75 32.99 3.72
C ASP A 68 -12.84 33.98 4.86
N GLU A 69 -13.98 34.08 5.53
CA GLU A 69 -14.18 35.01 6.65
C GLU A 69 -13.20 34.76 7.79
N ASN A 70 -12.99 33.49 8.11
CA ASN A 70 -12.14 33.06 9.22
C ASN A 70 -10.77 32.56 8.76
N LYS A 71 -10.57 32.44 7.47
CA LYS A 71 -9.38 31.80 6.89
C LYS A 71 -9.22 30.38 7.44
N THR A 72 -10.31 29.63 7.49
CA THR A 72 -10.32 28.24 7.96
C THR A 72 -10.77 27.30 6.86
N VAL A 73 -10.45 26.02 7.03
CA VAL A 73 -10.84 24.97 6.10
C VAL A 73 -11.26 23.74 6.89
N ASP A 74 -12.37 23.14 6.48
CA ASP A 74 -12.80 21.85 7.01
C ASP A 74 -12.38 20.78 6.01
N ILE A 75 -11.86 19.68 6.52
CA ILE A 75 -11.41 18.56 5.70
C ILE A 75 -12.23 17.32 6.05
N ASP A 76 -12.85 16.72 5.05
CA ASP A 76 -13.54 15.45 5.19
C ASP A 76 -12.92 14.46 4.22
N TYR A 77 -12.41 13.33 4.74
CA TYR A 77 -11.87 12.26 3.91
C TYR A 77 -13.00 11.28 3.59
N GLU A 78 -13.42 11.24 2.34
CA GLU A 78 -14.43 10.30 1.90
C GLU A 78 -13.79 9.02 1.42
N VAL A 79 -14.25 7.90 1.96
CA VAL A 79 -13.71 6.58 1.63
C VAL A 79 -14.72 5.82 0.78
N ASP A 80 -14.28 5.43 -0.42
CA ASP A 80 -15.02 4.53 -1.29
C ASP A 80 -14.23 3.21 -1.34
N PRO A 81 -14.63 2.21 -0.57
CA PRO A 81 -13.83 0.98 -0.46
C PRO A 81 -13.91 0.07 -1.68
N GLY A 82 -15.00 0.14 -2.44
CA GLY A 82 -15.28 -0.86 -3.44
C GLY A 82 -15.63 -2.20 -2.79
N GLU A 83 -15.22 -3.29 -3.39
CA GLU A 83 -15.50 -4.63 -2.87
C GLU A 83 -14.21 -5.28 -2.33
N LYS A 84 -14.37 -6.28 -1.48
CA LYS A 84 -13.24 -7.07 -1.02
C LYS A 84 -12.63 -7.82 -2.21
N VAL A 85 -11.32 -7.84 -2.27
CA VAL A 85 -10.57 -8.39 -3.40
C VAL A 85 -9.75 -9.59 -2.93
N TYR A 86 -9.80 -10.66 -3.70
CA TYR A 86 -9.05 -11.89 -3.43
C TYR A 86 -7.98 -12.07 -4.49
N ILE A 87 -6.89 -12.72 -4.12
CA ILE A 87 -5.79 -13.01 -5.03
C ILE A 87 -6.14 -14.25 -5.84
N ARG A 88 -6.18 -14.11 -7.17
CA ARG A 88 -6.47 -15.23 -8.06
C ARG A 88 -5.22 -16.02 -8.43
N ASN A 89 -4.22 -15.33 -8.96
CA ASN A 89 -2.96 -15.94 -9.39
C ASN A 89 -1.77 -15.14 -8.88
N VAL A 90 -0.69 -15.86 -8.55
CA VAL A 90 0.58 -15.24 -8.25
C VAL A 90 1.58 -15.80 -9.27
N GLN A 91 2.07 -14.95 -10.16
CA GLN A 91 3.04 -15.30 -11.18
C GLN A 91 4.40 -14.74 -10.82
N ILE A 92 5.43 -15.54 -10.98
CA ILE A 92 6.80 -15.15 -10.65
C ILE A 92 7.61 -15.14 -11.95
N SER A 93 8.37 -14.08 -12.17
CA SER A 93 9.21 -13.95 -13.36
C SER A 93 10.55 -13.29 -13.01
N GLY A 94 11.53 -13.50 -13.89
CA GLY A 94 12.87 -12.97 -13.71
C GLY A 94 13.78 -13.85 -12.86
N ASN A 95 13.25 -14.96 -12.35
CA ASN A 95 13.97 -15.89 -11.48
C ASN A 95 14.62 -17.02 -12.27
N ASP A 96 15.44 -16.67 -13.24
CA ASP A 96 16.04 -17.67 -14.17
C ASP A 96 16.91 -18.70 -13.47
N ARG A 97 17.56 -18.31 -12.38
CA ARG A 97 18.43 -19.17 -11.58
C ARG A 97 17.82 -19.62 -10.27
N THR A 98 16.78 -18.92 -9.82
CA THR A 98 16.13 -19.19 -8.54
C THR A 98 14.78 -19.85 -8.79
N VAL A 99 14.56 -21.03 -8.21
CA VAL A 99 13.30 -21.72 -8.41
C VAL A 99 12.15 -20.98 -7.72
N ASP A 100 10.96 -21.11 -8.31
CA ASP A 100 9.76 -20.43 -7.82
C ASP A 100 9.50 -20.65 -6.33
N ARG A 101 9.76 -21.87 -5.86
CA ARG A 101 9.56 -22.24 -4.46
C ARG A 101 10.32 -21.33 -3.49
N VAL A 102 11.52 -20.91 -3.87
CA VAL A 102 12.34 -20.00 -3.05
C VAL A 102 11.69 -18.65 -2.95
N VAL A 103 11.14 -18.14 -4.05
CA VAL A 103 10.43 -16.87 -4.07
C VAL A 103 9.12 -16.97 -3.28
N ARG A 104 8.32 -18.01 -3.54
CA ARG A 104 7.01 -18.17 -2.89
C ARG A 104 7.12 -18.32 -1.39
N ARG A 105 8.19 -18.90 -0.91
CA ARG A 105 8.43 -19.08 0.52
C ARG A 105 8.51 -17.76 1.28
N GLU A 106 8.93 -16.70 0.62
CA GLU A 106 9.07 -15.38 1.21
C GLU A 106 7.79 -14.55 1.13
N LEU A 107 6.78 -15.01 0.38
CA LEU A 107 5.55 -14.26 0.20
C LEU A 107 4.59 -14.49 1.36
N TYR A 108 3.97 -13.40 1.82
CA TYR A 108 2.91 -13.46 2.82
C TYR A 108 1.52 -13.60 2.21
N LEU A 109 1.45 -13.56 0.87
CA LEU A 109 0.22 -13.67 0.11
C LEU A 109 0.30 -14.87 -0.84
N THR A 110 -0.80 -15.58 -0.99
CA THR A 110 -0.90 -16.68 -1.94
C THR A 110 -2.28 -16.71 -2.58
N GLU A 111 -2.43 -17.56 -3.60
CA GLU A 111 -3.72 -17.70 -4.30
C GLU A 111 -4.84 -18.03 -3.32
N GLY A 112 -5.97 -17.36 -3.48
CA GLY A 112 -7.13 -17.54 -2.63
C GLY A 112 -7.17 -16.66 -1.40
N ASN A 113 -6.08 -16.00 -1.05
CA ASN A 113 -6.03 -15.12 0.10
C ASN A 113 -6.76 -13.80 -0.17
N LEU A 114 -7.29 -13.23 0.91
CA LEU A 114 -7.79 -11.88 0.86
C LEU A 114 -6.63 -10.91 0.68
N TYR A 115 -6.81 -9.92 -0.19
CA TYR A 115 -5.78 -8.91 -0.42
C TYR A 115 -5.41 -8.17 0.86
N SER A 116 -4.13 -7.92 1.03
CA SER A 116 -3.62 -7.06 2.11
C SER A 116 -2.42 -6.27 1.58
N ARG A 117 -2.52 -4.96 1.62
CA ARG A 117 -1.45 -4.09 1.13
C ARG A 117 -0.20 -4.21 1.98
N THR A 118 -0.37 -4.37 3.29
CA THR A 118 0.77 -4.59 4.19
C THR A 118 1.47 -5.90 3.87
N ASP A 119 0.74 -6.98 3.67
CA ASP A 119 1.33 -8.27 3.33
C ASP A 119 2.07 -8.20 2.00
N LEU A 120 1.56 -7.41 1.06
CA LEU A 120 2.19 -7.22 -0.23
C LEU A 120 3.53 -6.49 -0.08
N GLN A 121 3.55 -5.42 0.71
CA GLN A 121 4.78 -4.68 0.98
C GLN A 121 5.77 -5.54 1.78
N ASP A 122 5.30 -6.29 2.76
CA ASP A 122 6.14 -7.17 3.57
C ASP A 122 6.75 -8.28 2.72
N SER A 123 5.99 -8.80 1.74
CA SER A 123 6.49 -9.79 0.80
C SER A 123 7.61 -9.22 -0.05
N LYS A 124 7.42 -8.01 -0.55
CA LYS A 124 8.44 -7.31 -1.34
C LYS A 124 9.71 -7.10 -0.52
N ASP A 125 9.55 -6.64 0.72
CA ASP A 125 10.68 -6.39 1.62
C ASP A 125 11.41 -7.69 1.97
N ALA A 126 10.66 -8.77 2.20
CA ALA A 126 11.25 -10.06 2.51
C ALA A 126 12.13 -10.57 1.36
N LEU A 127 11.64 -10.44 0.12
CA LEU A 127 12.40 -10.83 -1.06
C LEU A 127 13.67 -10.00 -1.23
N LYS A 128 13.58 -8.70 -0.95
CA LYS A 128 14.75 -7.82 -1.02
C LYS A 128 15.82 -8.18 0.02
N ARG A 129 15.41 -8.69 1.17
CA ARG A 129 16.35 -9.08 2.23
C ARG A 129 17.09 -10.37 1.93
N THR A 130 16.64 -11.16 0.96
CA THR A 130 17.26 -12.47 0.70
C THR A 130 18.64 -12.40 0.08
N SER A 131 19.06 -11.29 -0.45
CA SER A 131 20.31 -11.12 -1.19
C SER A 131 20.33 -11.79 -2.56
N TYR A 132 19.31 -12.54 -2.91
CA TYR A 132 19.21 -13.18 -4.24
C TYR A 132 18.82 -12.20 -5.34
N PHE A 133 18.22 -11.08 -4.96
CA PHE A 133 17.64 -10.16 -5.94
C PHE A 133 18.13 -8.74 -5.71
N ASP A 134 18.52 -8.08 -6.82
CA ASP A 134 18.88 -6.66 -6.81
C ASP A 134 17.64 -5.79 -6.78
N ASP A 135 16.54 -6.28 -7.32
CA ASP A 135 15.29 -5.53 -7.35
C ASP A 135 14.11 -6.49 -7.31
N VAL A 136 13.03 -6.01 -6.73
CA VAL A 136 11.77 -6.76 -6.62
C VAL A 136 10.62 -5.79 -6.87
N GLU A 137 9.73 -6.17 -7.76
CA GLU A 137 8.53 -5.39 -8.05
C GLU A 137 7.33 -6.33 -8.03
N ILE A 138 6.26 -5.92 -7.37
CA ILE A 138 5.01 -6.68 -7.36
C ILE A 138 3.95 -5.84 -8.04
N GLU A 139 3.48 -6.33 -9.18
CA GLU A 139 2.49 -5.65 -9.99
C GLU A 139 1.11 -6.24 -9.71
N GLU A 140 0.12 -5.38 -9.55
CA GLU A 140 -1.26 -5.77 -9.27
C GLU A 140 -2.08 -5.60 -10.54
N ASP A 141 -2.59 -6.71 -11.08
CA ASP A 141 -3.42 -6.70 -12.28
C ASP A 141 -4.87 -7.01 -11.90
N PRO A 142 -5.77 -6.03 -11.90
CA PRO A 142 -7.19 -6.31 -11.64
C PRO A 142 -7.77 -7.24 -12.71
N VAL A 143 -8.46 -8.28 -12.26
CA VAL A 143 -9.14 -9.22 -13.16
C VAL A 143 -10.62 -8.82 -13.28
N ASP A 144 -11.24 -8.56 -12.14
CA ASP A 144 -12.58 -8.02 -12.05
C ASP A 144 -12.71 -7.24 -10.74
N LYS A 145 -13.93 -6.86 -10.36
CA LYS A 145 -14.14 -6.01 -9.18
C LYS A 145 -13.74 -6.63 -7.86
N ASN A 146 -13.55 -7.95 -7.80
CA ASN A 146 -13.20 -8.63 -6.55
C ASN A 146 -12.08 -9.66 -6.68
N THR A 147 -11.33 -9.65 -7.79
CA THR A 147 -10.13 -10.48 -7.92
C THR A 147 -8.99 -9.71 -8.57
N VAL A 148 -7.78 -10.09 -8.19
CA VAL A 148 -6.56 -9.47 -8.70
C VAL A 148 -5.51 -10.57 -8.90
N ASP A 149 -4.71 -10.42 -9.96
CA ASP A 149 -3.53 -11.24 -10.17
C ASP A 149 -2.30 -10.46 -9.72
N LEU A 150 -1.37 -11.14 -9.07
CA LEU A 150 -0.10 -10.54 -8.67
C LEU A 150 0.99 -11.06 -9.57
N LYS A 151 1.82 -10.14 -10.06
CA LYS A 151 3.01 -10.49 -10.84
C LYS A 151 4.23 -10.06 -10.05
N VAL A 152 4.95 -11.04 -9.53
CA VAL A 152 6.17 -10.81 -8.77
C VAL A 152 7.33 -10.85 -9.77
N LYS A 153 7.91 -9.69 -10.02
CA LYS A 153 9.03 -9.53 -10.96
C LYS A 153 10.28 -9.32 -10.14
N VAL A 154 11.24 -10.23 -10.29
CA VAL A 154 12.51 -10.13 -9.58
C VAL A 154 13.63 -9.95 -10.58
N LYS A 155 14.64 -9.21 -10.15
CA LYS A 155 15.89 -9.08 -10.91
C LYS A 155 16.96 -9.76 -10.07
N GLU A 156 17.46 -10.87 -10.55
CA GLU A 156 18.47 -11.63 -9.83
C GLU A 156 19.75 -10.84 -9.68
N ALA A 157 20.39 -10.99 -8.53
CA ALA A 157 21.66 -10.32 -8.26
C ALA A 157 22.73 -10.87 -9.20
N SER A 158 23.66 -10.00 -9.57
CA SER A 158 24.77 -10.39 -10.44
C SER A 158 25.66 -11.41 -9.73
N THR A 159 25.85 -12.56 -10.33
CA THR A 159 26.68 -13.61 -9.77
C THR A 159 28.15 -13.22 -9.70
N GLY A 160 28.57 -12.34 -10.58
CA GLY A 160 29.93 -11.82 -10.54
C GLY A 160 30.22 -10.97 -9.34
N SER A 161 29.19 -10.40 -8.74
CA SER A 161 29.33 -9.59 -7.53
C SER A 161 29.15 -10.39 -6.26
N ILE A 162 28.70 -11.62 -6.40
CA ILE A 162 28.46 -12.45 -5.23
C ILE A 162 29.68 -13.30 -4.94
N SER A 163 30.09 -13.64 -5.06
CA SER A 163 30.95 -14.58 -4.97
C SER A 163 32.10 -14.54 -4.60
N GLY A 164 31.17 -14.26 -5.15
CA GLY A 164 31.77 -14.33 -5.32
C GLY A 164 32.40 -14.58 -5.30
N GLY A 165 32.23 -14.51 -5.44
CA GLY A 165 32.85 -14.63 -5.78
C GLY A 165 33.44 -14.94 -5.84
N ILE A 166 33.42 -15.09 -5.86
CA ILE A 166 33.97 -15.32 -6.18
C ILE A 166 34.53 -15.60 -6.53
N GLY A 167 34.57 -15.79 -6.40
CA GLY A 167 35.11 -15.96 -7.04
C GLY A 167 35.32 -16.12 -7.53
N TYR A 168 35.12 -15.82 -7.96
CA TYR A 168 35.49 -15.81 -8.67
C TYR A 168 36.01 -15.70 -9.10
N GLY A 169 35.93 -15.79 -9.02
CA GLY A 169 36.35 -15.61 -9.67
C GLY A 169 36.71 -15.59 -9.94
N SER A 170 36.93 -15.56 -10.16
CA SER A 170 37.31 -15.50 -10.48
C SER A 170 37.56 -15.47 -10.37
#